data_3ed1027f3ed416b72d270c97dfc47e24
#
_entry.id   3ed1027f3ed416b72d270c97dfc47e24
#
_cell.length_a   1.000
_cell.length_b   1.000
_cell.length_c   1.000
_cell.angle_alpha   90.00
_cell.angle_beta   90.00
_cell.angle_gamma   90.00
#
_symmetry.space_group_name_H-M   'P 1'
#
loop_
_entity.id
_entity.type
_entity.pdbx_description
1 polymer ?
#
loop_
_entity_poly.entity_id
_entity_poly.type
_entity_poly.pdbx_seq_one_letter_code
_entity_poly.pdbx_strand_id
1 'polypeptide(L)'
;YLPNGDLAGGSVILGLRSGLDLYANVRPVKLFDGVMHKVHGKFRQIWEPEMVDMTILRENTEGLYHSLLKRASNRAQGLPEYTIPEVEFPDLHGEVVYDPRPISSHGTERLVKMGFEISKTRNGAPLDGVSRVSCIDKSNVTRGCQLFRRTFDSVASNYPDVATDYGYIDAFTQWLTRTPEHYDVVVTSNMFGDIATDLASVLQGGMGMAGSGNIGDDHAFFEPVHGSAPKYAGMNKVNPIASVNSIQMMMDWLGRKDGNAEILEIAKAIEQSVSCLLYTSPS
;
A
#
# COMPACT_ATOMS: atom_id res chain seq x y z
N TYR A 1 -11.68 20.63 -8.94
CA TYR A 1 -10.34 21.23 -8.97
C TYR A 1 -10.34 22.55 -8.19
N LEU A 2 -9.22 22.84 -7.54
CA LEU A 2 -8.92 24.17 -6.97
C LEU A 2 -8.57 25.15 -8.11
N PRO A 3 -8.61 26.49 -7.85
CA PRO A 3 -8.26 27.47 -8.88
C PRO A 3 -6.87 27.30 -9.52
N ASN A 4 -5.96 26.62 -8.84
CA ASN A 4 -4.60 26.31 -9.32
C ASN A 4 -4.51 24.95 -10.05
N GLY A 5 -5.63 24.31 -10.34
CA GLY A 5 -5.70 23.02 -11.03
C GLY A 5 -5.52 21.77 -10.14
N ASP A 6 -5.24 21.91 -8.85
CA ASP A 6 -5.12 20.76 -7.95
C ASP A 6 -6.49 20.13 -7.62
N LEU A 7 -6.50 18.83 -7.34
CA LEU A 7 -7.68 18.13 -6.84
C LEU A 7 -7.96 18.54 -5.40
N ALA A 8 -9.13 19.12 -5.13
CA ALA A 8 -9.51 19.62 -3.81
C ALA A 8 -9.44 18.54 -2.71
N GLY A 9 -9.88 17.31 -3.01
CA GLY A 9 -9.82 16.19 -2.06
C GLY A 9 -8.41 15.63 -1.86
N GLY A 10 -7.58 15.63 -2.90
CA GLY A 10 -6.21 15.14 -2.84
C GLY A 10 -5.32 15.94 -1.88
N SER A 11 -5.54 17.24 -1.74
CA SER A 11 -4.74 18.09 -0.86
C SER A 11 -4.88 17.72 0.63
N VAL A 12 -6.04 17.25 1.08
CA VAL A 12 -6.28 16.85 2.47
C VAL A 12 -5.52 15.56 2.79
N ILE A 13 -5.69 14.51 1.99
CA ILE A 13 -5.03 13.22 2.21
C ILE A 13 -3.51 13.34 2.13
N LEU A 14 -3.00 14.03 1.09
CA LEU A 14 -1.57 14.24 0.90
C LEU A 14 -0.98 15.13 1.99
N GLY A 15 -1.73 16.12 2.45
CA GLY A 15 -1.36 16.97 3.59
C GLY A 15 -1.24 16.18 4.89
N LEU A 16 -2.16 15.26 5.17
CA LEU A 16 -2.11 14.37 6.33
C LEU A 16 -0.90 13.43 6.24
N ARG A 17 -0.68 12.76 5.09
CA ARG A 17 0.46 11.86 4.90
C ARG A 17 1.79 12.54 5.20
N SER A 18 1.99 13.73 4.64
CA SER A 18 3.23 14.48 4.79
C SER A 18 3.32 15.23 6.12
N GLY A 19 2.21 15.79 6.61
CA GLY A 19 2.18 16.60 7.84
C GLY A 19 2.30 15.76 9.12
N LEU A 20 1.83 14.53 9.11
CA LEU A 20 1.90 13.58 10.23
C LEU A 20 3.00 12.52 10.03
N ASP A 21 3.84 12.66 9.01
CA ASP A 21 4.90 11.72 8.63
C ASP A 21 4.44 10.25 8.56
N LEU A 22 3.33 10.02 7.85
CA LEU A 22 2.76 8.68 7.66
C LEU A 22 3.50 7.95 6.54
N TYR A 23 4.68 7.47 6.82
CA TYR A 23 5.65 6.97 5.85
C TYR A 23 5.31 5.63 5.22
N ALA A 24 4.46 4.84 5.83
CA ALA A 24 4.07 3.53 5.32
C ALA A 24 2.59 3.51 4.95
N ASN A 25 2.26 3.21 3.70
CA ASN A 25 0.93 2.83 3.30
C ASN A 25 0.85 1.31 3.29
N VAL A 26 0.14 0.75 4.26
CA VAL A 26 -0.02 -0.68 4.50
C VAL A 26 -1.31 -1.15 3.84
N ARG A 27 -1.22 -2.09 2.93
CA ARG A 27 -2.35 -2.62 2.14
C ARG A 27 -2.39 -4.15 2.23
N PRO A 28 -3.17 -4.73 3.16
CA PRO A 28 -3.45 -6.16 3.15
C PRO A 28 -4.22 -6.57 1.89
N VAL A 29 -3.87 -7.72 1.35
CA VAL A 29 -4.53 -8.35 0.20
C VAL A 29 -4.89 -9.76 0.62
N LYS A 30 -6.17 -9.97 0.93
CA LYS A 30 -6.70 -11.25 1.38
C LYS A 30 -7.96 -11.60 0.62
N LEU A 31 -7.99 -12.77 0.03
CA LEU A 31 -9.17 -13.32 -0.62
C LEU A 31 -10.00 -14.10 0.40
N PHE A 32 -11.24 -13.72 0.57
CA PHE A 32 -12.18 -14.42 1.45
C PHE A 32 -13.01 -15.43 0.67
N ASP A 33 -13.45 -16.49 1.35
CA ASP A 33 -14.42 -17.44 0.81
C ASP A 33 -15.68 -16.74 0.31
N GLY A 34 -16.21 -17.22 -0.81
CA GLY A 34 -17.42 -16.66 -1.43
C GLY A 34 -17.18 -15.42 -2.32
N VAL A 35 -15.98 -14.88 -2.34
CA VAL A 35 -15.64 -13.74 -3.22
C VAL A 35 -15.39 -14.22 -4.65
N MET A 36 -16.05 -13.56 -5.60
CA MET A 36 -15.93 -13.86 -7.02
C MET A 36 -15.22 -12.72 -7.76
N HIS A 37 -14.41 -13.07 -8.75
CA HIS A 37 -13.68 -12.11 -9.58
C HIS A 37 -14.47 -11.76 -10.84
N LYS A 38 -14.63 -10.46 -11.12
CA LYS A 38 -15.30 -10.01 -12.33
C LYS A 38 -14.31 -9.94 -13.50
N VAL A 39 -14.33 -10.92 -14.38
CA VAL A 39 -13.48 -10.99 -15.57
C VAL A 39 -14.34 -11.08 -16.83
N HIS A 40 -14.08 -10.19 -17.80
CA HIS A 40 -14.86 -10.06 -19.04
C HIS A 40 -16.38 -9.93 -18.78
N GLY A 41 -16.77 -9.18 -17.76
CA GLY A 41 -18.18 -8.96 -17.39
C GLY A 41 -18.86 -10.15 -16.70
N LYS A 42 -18.14 -11.24 -16.45
CA LYS A 42 -18.66 -12.45 -15.77
C LYS A 42 -17.97 -12.62 -14.43
N PHE A 43 -18.71 -13.11 -13.44
CA PHE A 43 -18.16 -13.49 -12.15
C PHE A 43 -17.61 -14.91 -12.22
N ARG A 44 -16.38 -15.10 -11.76
CA ARG A 44 -15.67 -16.39 -11.73
C ARG A 44 -14.72 -16.43 -10.54
N GLN A 45 -14.50 -17.58 -9.96
CA GLN A 45 -13.37 -17.81 -9.07
C GLN A 45 -12.12 -18.01 -9.94
N ILE A 46 -11.15 -17.14 -9.80
CA ILE A 46 -9.87 -17.18 -10.55
C ILE A 46 -8.74 -17.66 -9.66
N TRP A 47 -8.72 -17.19 -8.42
CA TRP A 47 -7.79 -17.64 -7.38
C TRP A 47 -8.58 -18.24 -6.23
N GLU A 48 -7.97 -19.20 -5.55
CA GLU A 48 -8.52 -19.78 -4.34
C GLU A 48 -8.16 -18.92 -3.11
N PRO A 49 -9.01 -18.86 -2.07
CA PRO A 49 -8.75 -18.08 -0.86
C PRO A 49 -7.39 -18.40 -0.21
N GLU A 50 -6.99 -19.67 -0.23
CA GLU A 50 -5.72 -20.14 0.33
C GLU A 50 -4.49 -19.66 -0.43
N MET A 51 -4.66 -19.12 -1.64
CA MET A 51 -3.55 -18.60 -2.45
C MET A 51 -3.25 -17.12 -2.20
N VAL A 52 -4.17 -16.36 -1.56
CA VAL A 52 -4.09 -14.91 -1.50
C VAL A 52 -4.23 -14.41 -0.07
N ASP A 53 -3.10 -14.29 0.60
CA ASP A 53 -2.96 -13.63 1.90
C ASP A 53 -1.58 -12.99 2.01
N MET A 54 -1.46 -11.74 1.62
CA MET A 54 -0.21 -10.98 1.69
C MET A 54 -0.44 -9.54 2.18
N THR A 55 0.63 -8.85 2.54
CA THR A 55 0.59 -7.42 2.84
C THR A 55 1.61 -6.67 1.99
N ILE A 56 1.18 -5.62 1.29
CA ILE A 56 2.07 -4.76 0.52
C ILE A 56 2.26 -3.44 1.28
N LEU A 57 3.51 -3.09 1.56
CA LEU A 57 3.92 -1.82 2.14
C LEU A 57 4.49 -0.93 1.04
N ARG A 58 3.84 0.20 0.85
CA ARG A 58 4.23 1.26 -0.06
C ARG A 58 4.87 2.39 0.72
N GLU A 59 6.06 2.83 0.33
CA GLU A 59 6.61 4.09 0.82
C GLU A 59 5.64 5.24 0.47
N ASN A 60 5.42 6.18 1.38
CA ASN A 60 4.27 7.08 1.27
C ASN A 60 4.65 8.57 1.29
N THR A 61 5.90 8.93 1.56
CA THR A 61 6.38 10.32 1.77
C THR A 61 7.45 10.77 0.78
N GLU A 62 8.09 9.86 0.08
CA GLU A 62 9.15 10.11 -0.89
C GLU A 62 8.75 9.63 -2.32
N GLY A 63 9.71 9.55 -3.21
CA GLY A 63 9.52 9.03 -4.56
C GLY A 63 8.94 10.06 -5.52
N LEU A 64 8.26 9.58 -6.56
CA LEU A 64 7.76 10.44 -7.64
C LEU A 64 6.71 11.46 -7.15
N TYR A 65 5.99 11.14 -6.08
CA TYR A 65 4.96 12.04 -5.53
C TYR A 65 5.50 13.07 -4.52
N HIS A 66 6.82 13.06 -4.27
CA HIS A 66 7.46 13.95 -3.28
C HIS A 66 7.12 15.43 -3.47
N SER A 67 7.19 15.93 -4.71
CA SER A 67 6.92 17.34 -5.01
C SER A 67 5.49 17.74 -4.66
N LEU A 68 4.53 16.89 -4.95
CA LEU A 68 3.11 17.10 -4.63
C LEU A 68 2.85 17.01 -3.13
N LEU A 69 3.42 16.01 -2.46
CA LEU A 69 3.35 15.86 -1.00
C LEU A 69 3.93 17.07 -0.28
N LYS A 70 5.10 17.56 -0.74
CA LYS A 70 5.75 18.71 -0.16
C LYS A 70 4.95 19.99 -0.35
N ARG A 71 4.34 20.22 -1.53
CA ARG A 71 3.42 21.34 -1.75
C ARG A 71 2.20 21.25 -0.84
N ALA A 72 1.58 20.09 -0.71
CA ALA A 72 0.42 19.88 0.16
C ALA A 72 0.76 20.14 1.64
N SER A 73 1.91 19.65 2.11
CA SER A 73 2.40 19.87 3.47
C SER A 73 2.69 21.35 3.75
N ASN A 74 3.41 22.02 2.85
CA ASN A 74 3.74 23.44 3.01
C ASN A 74 2.47 24.29 3.07
N ARG A 75 1.49 23.99 2.20
CA ARG A 75 0.19 24.69 2.21
C ARG A 75 -0.54 24.51 3.54
N ALA A 76 -0.59 23.29 4.07
CA ALA A 76 -1.25 23.00 5.33
C ALA A 76 -0.58 23.72 6.53
N GLN A 77 0.73 23.97 6.45
CA GLN A 77 1.52 24.65 7.48
C GLN A 77 1.66 26.16 7.25
N GLY A 78 1.08 26.72 6.20
CA GLY A 78 1.24 28.14 5.85
C GLY A 78 2.66 28.52 5.41
N LEU A 79 3.45 27.55 4.95
CA LEU A 79 4.81 27.75 4.45
C LEU A 79 4.80 28.15 2.95
N PRO A 80 5.91 28.74 2.45
CA PRO A 80 6.05 29.03 1.02
C PRO A 80 5.83 27.80 0.14
N GLU A 81 5.29 28.01 -1.06
CA GLU A 81 5.06 26.92 -2.00
C GLU A 81 6.39 26.22 -2.38
N TYR A 82 6.37 24.89 -2.38
CA TYR A 82 7.52 24.10 -2.81
C TYR A 82 7.66 24.19 -4.34
N THR A 83 8.83 24.59 -4.79
CA THR A 83 9.21 24.65 -6.21
C THR A 83 10.18 23.51 -6.54
N ILE A 84 9.99 22.87 -7.69
CA ILE A 84 10.96 21.90 -8.19
C ILE A 84 12.18 22.66 -8.66
N PRO A 85 13.41 22.28 -8.23
CA PRO A 85 14.63 22.92 -8.72
C PRO A 85 14.75 22.85 -10.25
N GLU A 86 15.18 23.93 -10.87
CA GLU A 86 15.45 23.93 -12.33
C GLU A 86 16.65 23.03 -12.65
N VAL A 87 16.48 22.21 -13.67
CA VAL A 87 17.53 21.32 -14.21
C VAL A 87 17.51 21.42 -15.73
N GLU A 88 18.67 21.64 -16.32
CA GLU A 88 18.83 21.65 -17.76
C GLU A 88 19.05 20.24 -18.32
N PHE A 89 18.40 19.95 -19.44
CA PHE A 89 18.54 18.70 -20.19
C PHE A 89 18.97 19.02 -21.64
N PRO A 90 20.27 19.27 -21.87
CA PRO A 90 20.77 19.77 -23.16
C PRO A 90 20.56 18.80 -24.33
N ASP A 91 20.36 17.51 -24.03
CA ASP A 91 20.13 16.47 -25.03
C ASP A 91 18.65 16.36 -25.45
N LEU A 92 17.75 17.09 -24.79
CA LEU A 92 16.32 17.09 -25.08
C LEU A 92 15.94 18.38 -25.81
N HIS A 93 14.99 18.30 -26.72
CA HIS A 93 14.54 19.41 -27.52
C HIS A 93 13.06 19.71 -27.31
N GLY A 94 12.69 21.00 -27.39
CA GLY A 94 11.33 21.48 -27.13
C GLY A 94 11.07 21.79 -25.68
N GLU A 95 9.80 21.80 -25.27
CA GLU A 95 9.41 21.98 -23.87
C GLU A 95 9.77 20.71 -23.08
N VAL A 96 10.50 20.87 -21.98
CA VAL A 96 10.93 19.78 -21.11
C VAL A 96 10.33 19.97 -19.73
N VAL A 97 9.62 18.95 -19.24
CA VAL A 97 9.08 18.89 -17.89
C VAL A 97 9.65 17.66 -17.19
N TYR A 98 10.06 17.80 -15.93
CA TYR A 98 10.54 16.66 -15.16
C TYR A 98 9.97 16.65 -13.74
N ASP A 99 9.81 15.45 -13.19
CA ASP A 99 9.46 15.23 -11.81
C ASP A 99 10.60 14.51 -11.07
N PRO A 100 11.15 15.11 -9.99
CA PRO A 100 12.19 14.47 -9.20
C PRO A 100 11.62 13.26 -8.44
N ARG A 101 12.41 12.19 -8.40
CA ARG A 101 12.07 10.96 -7.66
C ARG A 101 13.13 10.68 -6.57
N PRO A 102 13.13 11.44 -5.46
CA PRO A 102 14.06 11.20 -4.37
C PRO A 102 13.72 9.89 -3.65
N ILE A 103 14.74 9.13 -3.30
CA ILE A 103 14.67 7.96 -2.40
C ILE A 103 15.81 8.12 -1.42
N SER A 104 15.51 8.09 -0.11
CA SER A 104 16.50 8.18 0.96
C SER A 104 16.70 6.83 1.65
N SER A 105 17.86 6.63 2.26
CA SER A 105 18.10 5.48 3.12
C SER A 105 17.19 5.52 4.36
N HIS A 106 16.97 6.69 4.93
CA HIS A 106 16.10 6.85 6.11
C HIS A 106 14.65 6.44 5.83
N GLY A 107 14.03 6.96 4.75
CA GLY A 107 12.66 6.61 4.38
C GLY A 107 12.53 5.11 4.06
N THR A 108 13.52 4.56 3.35
CA THR A 108 13.57 3.13 3.05
C THR A 108 13.73 2.27 4.30
N GLU A 109 14.64 2.63 5.21
CA GLU A 109 14.94 1.86 6.42
C GLU A 109 13.70 1.67 7.29
N ARG A 110 12.96 2.76 7.57
CA ARG A 110 11.77 2.70 8.44
C ARG A 110 10.63 1.89 7.81
N LEU A 111 10.43 2.01 6.50
CA LEU A 111 9.45 1.17 5.78
C LEU A 111 9.81 -0.30 5.84
N VAL A 112 11.06 -0.62 5.56
CA VAL A 112 11.55 -2.01 5.53
C VAL A 112 11.50 -2.63 6.93
N LYS A 113 11.90 -1.91 7.98
CA LYS A 113 11.74 -2.36 9.37
C LYS A 113 10.30 -2.71 9.68
N MET A 114 9.35 -1.83 9.33
CA MET A 114 7.92 -2.12 9.51
C MET A 114 7.50 -3.39 8.77
N GLY A 115 7.99 -3.61 7.55
CA GLY A 115 7.71 -4.83 6.78
C GLY A 115 8.18 -6.09 7.49
N PHE A 116 9.39 -6.10 8.06
CA PHE A 116 9.91 -7.22 8.83
C PHE A 116 9.13 -7.44 10.13
N GLU A 117 8.75 -6.37 10.84
CA GLU A 117 7.94 -6.52 12.06
C GLU A 117 6.54 -7.06 11.77
N ILE A 118 5.92 -6.63 10.67
CA ILE A 118 4.64 -7.21 10.23
C ILE A 118 4.79 -8.68 9.88
N SER A 119 5.83 -9.07 9.14
CA SER A 119 6.08 -10.48 8.77
C SER A 119 6.15 -11.41 9.98
N LYS A 120 6.73 -10.97 11.10
CA LYS A 120 6.78 -11.76 12.35
C LYS A 120 5.40 -12.02 12.97
N THR A 121 4.40 -11.22 12.65
CA THR A 121 3.04 -11.36 13.20
C THR A 121 2.09 -12.12 12.29
N ARG A 122 2.56 -12.51 11.10
CA ARG A 122 1.80 -13.25 10.09
C ARG A 122 2.14 -14.74 10.12
N ASN A 123 1.38 -15.52 9.38
CA ASN A 123 1.58 -16.96 9.25
C ASN A 123 2.56 -17.36 8.13
N GLY A 124 3.24 -16.37 7.52
CA GLY A 124 4.10 -16.57 6.35
C GLY A 124 3.34 -16.62 5.03
N ALA A 125 4.07 -16.87 3.96
CA ALA A 125 3.52 -16.96 2.60
C ALA A 125 2.55 -18.15 2.47
N PRO A 126 1.41 -18.01 1.80
CA PRO A 126 0.46 -19.11 1.61
C PRO A 126 1.06 -20.38 1.02
N LEU A 127 2.06 -20.25 0.15
CA LEU A 127 2.70 -21.36 -0.55
C LEU A 127 3.38 -22.37 0.40
N ASP A 128 4.10 -21.87 1.40
CA ASP A 128 5.05 -22.67 2.18
C ASP A 128 5.08 -22.33 3.68
N GLY A 129 4.30 -21.35 4.12
CA GLY A 129 4.28 -20.89 5.52
C GLY A 129 5.54 -20.15 5.94
N VAL A 130 6.43 -19.78 5.01
CA VAL A 130 7.68 -19.10 5.32
C VAL A 130 7.43 -17.60 5.50
N SER A 131 7.80 -17.07 6.66
CA SER A 131 7.86 -15.61 6.87
C SER A 131 8.87 -15.00 5.90
N ARG A 132 8.39 -14.18 4.98
CA ARG A 132 9.18 -13.67 3.86
C ARG A 132 8.90 -12.20 3.61
N VAL A 133 9.96 -11.40 3.43
CA VAL A 133 9.84 -10.02 2.97
C VAL A 133 10.46 -9.88 1.58
N SER A 134 9.64 -9.53 0.60
CA SER A 134 10.05 -9.36 -0.80
C SER A 134 10.30 -7.88 -1.11
N CYS A 135 11.53 -7.56 -1.55
CA CYS A 135 11.91 -6.23 -2.00
C CYS A 135 11.57 -6.04 -3.48
N ILE A 136 10.59 -5.22 -3.79
CA ILE A 136 10.14 -4.97 -5.16
C ILE A 136 10.61 -3.59 -5.62
N ASP A 137 11.47 -3.57 -6.64
CA ASP A 137 12.14 -2.36 -7.11
C ASP A 137 12.40 -2.35 -8.64
N LYS A 138 13.26 -1.44 -9.10
CA LYS A 138 13.78 -1.38 -10.47
C LYS A 138 15.30 -1.07 -10.44
N SER A 139 16.03 -1.76 -9.58
CA SER A 139 17.46 -1.50 -9.32
C SER A 139 18.37 -1.79 -10.52
N ASN A 140 17.91 -2.58 -11.48
CA ASN A 140 18.62 -2.78 -12.74
C ASN A 140 18.68 -1.54 -13.63
N VAL A 141 17.82 -0.53 -13.39
CA VAL A 141 17.73 0.68 -14.20
C VAL A 141 17.96 1.95 -13.39
N THR A 142 17.41 2.05 -12.17
CA THR A 142 17.37 3.32 -11.43
C THR A 142 18.25 3.31 -10.19
N ARG A 143 19.03 4.40 -10.02
CA ARG A 143 19.97 4.55 -8.88
C ARG A 143 19.23 4.63 -7.53
N GLY A 144 18.06 5.27 -7.48
CA GLY A 144 17.24 5.32 -6.27
C GLY A 144 16.80 3.93 -5.82
N CYS A 145 16.42 3.04 -6.75
CA CYS A 145 16.11 1.65 -6.41
C CYS A 145 17.34 0.83 -5.99
N GLN A 146 18.52 1.17 -6.51
CA GLN A 146 19.76 0.56 -6.01
C GLN A 146 20.02 0.95 -4.56
N LEU A 147 19.75 2.20 -4.17
CA LEU A 147 19.81 2.61 -2.77
C LEU A 147 18.74 1.88 -1.94
N PHE A 148 17.51 1.81 -2.42
CA PHE A 148 16.41 1.10 -1.76
C PHE A 148 16.80 -0.34 -1.45
N ARG A 149 17.33 -1.09 -2.42
CA ARG A 149 17.77 -2.48 -2.26
C ARG A 149 18.91 -2.63 -1.25
N ARG A 150 19.97 -1.80 -1.36
CA ARG A 150 21.09 -1.85 -0.39
C ARG A 150 20.64 -1.54 1.04
N THR A 151 19.70 -0.63 1.21
CA THR A 151 19.12 -0.31 2.53
C THR A 151 18.26 -1.48 3.03
N PHE A 152 17.49 -2.10 2.13
CA PHE A 152 16.75 -3.33 2.45
C PHE A 152 17.68 -4.43 2.96
N ASP A 153 18.78 -4.71 2.25
CA ASP A 153 19.77 -5.73 2.63
C ASP A 153 20.39 -5.43 4.01
N SER A 154 20.70 -4.16 4.26
CA SER A 154 21.24 -3.72 5.56
C SER A 154 20.24 -3.95 6.71
N VAL A 155 18.94 -3.66 6.49
CA VAL A 155 17.91 -3.93 7.51
C VAL A 155 17.70 -5.43 7.67
N ALA A 156 17.61 -6.18 6.58
CA ALA A 156 17.38 -7.63 6.57
C ALA A 156 18.40 -8.39 7.40
N SER A 157 19.66 -7.92 7.44
CA SER A 157 20.71 -8.53 8.26
C SER A 157 20.39 -8.60 9.77
N ASN A 158 19.45 -7.80 10.24
CA ASN A 158 18.97 -7.82 11.63
C ASN A 158 17.81 -8.81 11.86
N TYR A 159 17.35 -9.48 10.81
CA TYR A 159 16.18 -10.39 10.84
C TYR A 159 16.53 -11.77 10.23
N PRO A 160 17.48 -12.51 10.83
CA PRO A 160 17.99 -13.75 10.24
C PRO A 160 16.94 -14.86 10.10
N ASP A 161 15.84 -14.78 10.87
CA ASP A 161 14.78 -15.78 10.87
C ASP A 161 13.67 -15.48 9.83
N VAL A 162 13.76 -14.37 9.08
CA VAL A 162 12.82 -13.99 8.04
C VAL A 162 13.49 -14.11 6.67
N ALA A 163 12.91 -14.90 5.79
CA ALA A 163 13.43 -15.05 4.43
C ALA A 163 13.28 -13.75 3.63
N THR A 164 14.20 -13.53 2.71
CA THR A 164 14.19 -12.38 1.80
C THR A 164 14.22 -12.82 0.36
N ASP A 165 13.50 -12.10 -0.50
CA ASP A 165 13.65 -12.22 -1.93
C ASP A 165 13.53 -10.88 -2.65
N TYR A 166 13.71 -10.88 -3.98
CA TYR A 166 13.78 -9.68 -4.79
C TYR A 166 13.03 -9.85 -6.08
N GLY A 167 12.30 -8.80 -6.47
CA GLY A 167 11.65 -8.75 -7.77
C GLY A 167 11.79 -7.38 -8.43
N TYR A 168 11.90 -7.36 -9.75
CA TYR A 168 11.67 -6.13 -10.49
C TYR A 168 10.18 -5.89 -10.65
N ILE A 169 9.75 -4.63 -10.53
CA ILE A 169 8.33 -4.27 -10.51
C ILE A 169 7.56 -4.79 -11.74
N ASP A 170 8.16 -4.76 -12.92
CA ASP A 170 7.56 -5.27 -14.14
C ASP A 170 7.37 -6.80 -14.10
N ALA A 171 8.34 -7.56 -13.59
CA ALA A 171 8.20 -8.99 -13.37
C ALA A 171 7.20 -9.29 -12.24
N PHE A 172 7.23 -8.50 -11.16
CA PHE A 172 6.32 -8.65 -10.02
C PHE A 172 4.84 -8.58 -10.45
N THR A 173 4.47 -7.68 -11.37
CA THR A 173 3.09 -7.59 -11.87
C THR A 173 2.60 -8.91 -12.50
N GLN A 174 3.49 -9.65 -13.14
CA GLN A 174 3.17 -10.97 -13.70
C GLN A 174 3.10 -12.03 -12.59
N TRP A 175 4.10 -12.08 -11.71
CA TRP A 175 4.16 -13.06 -10.63
C TRP A 175 3.02 -12.89 -9.64
N LEU A 176 2.65 -11.66 -9.32
CA LEU A 176 1.53 -11.34 -8.45
C LEU A 176 0.22 -11.98 -8.94
N THR A 177 0.00 -12.07 -10.25
CA THR A 177 -1.20 -12.68 -10.82
C THR A 177 -1.08 -14.17 -11.07
N ARG A 178 0.13 -14.70 -11.21
CA ARG A 178 0.38 -16.12 -11.55
C ARG A 178 0.63 -17.00 -10.33
N THR A 179 1.30 -16.46 -9.34
CA THR A 179 1.75 -17.15 -8.13
C THR A 179 1.63 -16.23 -6.91
N PRO A 180 0.43 -15.67 -6.61
CA PRO A 180 0.25 -14.77 -5.47
C PRO A 180 0.62 -15.43 -4.13
N GLU A 181 0.48 -16.75 -4.04
CA GLU A 181 0.76 -17.57 -2.87
C GLU A 181 2.22 -17.55 -2.42
N HIS A 182 3.13 -17.08 -3.28
CA HIS A 182 4.55 -16.93 -2.95
C HIS A 182 4.82 -15.77 -1.95
N TYR A 183 3.98 -14.74 -1.98
CA TYR A 183 4.22 -13.50 -1.24
C TYR A 183 3.58 -13.50 0.14
N ASP A 184 4.35 -13.08 1.15
CA ASP A 184 3.87 -12.80 2.51
C ASP A 184 3.84 -11.30 2.76
N VAL A 185 5.00 -10.64 2.84
CA VAL A 185 5.12 -9.20 2.94
C VAL A 185 5.94 -8.65 1.78
N VAL A 186 5.44 -7.61 1.14
CA VAL A 186 6.11 -6.92 0.03
C VAL A 186 6.43 -5.49 0.43
N VAL A 187 7.66 -5.03 0.21
CA VAL A 187 8.05 -3.63 0.41
C VAL A 187 8.48 -3.00 -0.91
N THR A 188 8.03 -1.78 -1.18
CA THR A 188 8.33 -1.11 -2.45
C THR A 188 8.22 0.41 -2.34
N SER A 189 8.78 1.12 -3.34
CA SER A 189 8.73 2.58 -3.42
C SER A 189 7.32 3.10 -3.74
N ASN A 190 7.10 4.39 -3.55
CA ASN A 190 5.81 5.05 -3.60
C ASN A 190 5.00 4.72 -4.87
N MET A 191 5.44 5.15 -6.04
CA MET A 191 4.69 4.93 -7.28
C MET A 191 4.54 3.45 -7.63
N PHE A 192 5.56 2.64 -7.41
CA PHE A 192 5.47 1.20 -7.68
C PHE A 192 4.46 0.52 -6.77
N GLY A 193 4.42 0.91 -5.49
CA GLY A 193 3.43 0.42 -4.55
C GLY A 193 2.02 0.84 -4.90
N ASP A 194 1.84 2.07 -5.40
CA ASP A 194 0.55 2.56 -5.86
C ASP A 194 -0.03 1.67 -6.96
N ILE A 195 0.75 1.46 -8.02
CA ILE A 195 0.33 0.66 -9.18
C ILE A 195 0.15 -0.82 -8.79
N ALA A 196 1.11 -1.38 -8.05
CA ALA A 196 1.09 -2.79 -7.68
C ALA A 196 -0.08 -3.15 -6.77
N THR A 197 -0.46 -2.25 -5.84
CA THR A 197 -1.57 -2.51 -4.92
C THR A 197 -2.94 -2.39 -5.59
N ASP A 198 -3.09 -1.56 -6.61
CA ASP A 198 -4.30 -1.53 -7.42
C ASP A 198 -4.46 -2.83 -8.22
N LEU A 199 -3.37 -3.36 -8.79
CA LEU A 199 -3.37 -4.68 -9.41
C LEU A 199 -3.69 -5.77 -8.37
N ALA A 200 -3.07 -5.73 -7.19
CA ALA A 200 -3.30 -6.68 -6.11
C ALA A 200 -4.76 -6.68 -5.61
N SER A 201 -5.44 -5.53 -5.67
CA SER A 201 -6.85 -5.45 -5.28
C SER A 201 -7.75 -6.37 -6.09
N VAL A 202 -7.38 -6.68 -7.33
CA VAL A 202 -8.11 -7.62 -8.20
C VAL A 202 -8.11 -9.03 -7.61
N LEU A 203 -7.02 -9.43 -6.96
CA LEU A 203 -6.88 -10.76 -6.35
C LEU A 203 -7.87 -11.01 -5.21
N GLN A 204 -8.28 -9.96 -4.51
CA GLN A 204 -9.23 -10.04 -3.38
C GLN A 204 -10.68 -9.66 -3.75
N GLY A 205 -11.00 -9.60 -5.06
CA GLY A 205 -12.35 -9.28 -5.54
C GLY A 205 -12.57 -7.82 -5.96
N GLY A 206 -11.54 -6.98 -5.92
CA GLY A 206 -11.56 -5.60 -6.38
C GLY A 206 -11.43 -4.57 -5.27
N MET A 207 -11.36 -3.29 -5.66
CA MET A 207 -11.12 -2.16 -4.75
C MET A 207 -12.16 -2.00 -3.63
N GLY A 208 -13.39 -2.49 -3.84
CA GLY A 208 -14.44 -2.48 -2.80
C GLY A 208 -14.18 -3.41 -1.60
N MET A 209 -13.13 -4.25 -1.68
CA MET A 209 -12.68 -5.13 -0.61
C MET A 209 -11.43 -4.58 0.09
N ALA A 210 -10.69 -3.67 -0.55
CA ALA A 210 -9.37 -3.24 -0.17
C ALA A 210 -9.40 -2.10 0.85
N GLY A 211 -9.07 -2.40 2.11
CA GLY A 211 -8.72 -1.42 3.14
C GLY A 211 -7.26 -1.01 3.06
N SER A 212 -6.91 0.14 3.62
CA SER A 212 -5.53 0.59 3.75
C SER A 212 -5.29 1.39 5.04
N GLY A 213 -4.05 1.34 5.54
CA GLY A 213 -3.58 2.16 6.63
C GLY A 213 -2.40 3.01 6.20
N ASN A 214 -2.45 4.31 6.46
CA ASN A 214 -1.31 5.21 6.33
C ASN A 214 -0.72 5.37 7.73
N ILE A 215 0.48 4.86 7.96
CA ILE A 215 1.04 4.63 9.30
C ILE A 215 2.38 5.34 9.42
N GLY A 216 2.53 6.11 10.49
CA GLY A 216 3.77 6.67 10.99
C GLY A 216 4.07 6.14 12.38
N ASP A 217 5.08 6.70 13.05
CA ASP A 217 5.46 6.26 14.40
C ASP A 217 4.39 6.63 15.44
N ASP A 218 3.86 7.85 15.38
CA ASP A 218 2.93 8.39 16.38
C ASP A 218 1.47 8.37 15.92
N HIS A 219 1.24 8.51 14.63
CA HIS A 219 -0.08 8.71 14.04
C HIS A 219 -0.36 7.69 12.94
N ALA A 220 -1.63 7.43 12.73
CA ALA A 220 -2.11 6.66 11.59
C ALA A 220 -3.47 7.19 11.13
N PHE A 221 -3.81 7.01 9.85
CA PHE A 221 -5.18 7.12 9.40
C PHE A 221 -5.52 5.97 8.46
N PHE A 222 -6.78 5.55 8.48
CA PHE A 222 -7.24 4.37 7.76
C PHE A 222 -8.34 4.76 6.77
N GLU A 223 -8.24 4.24 5.57
CA GLU A 223 -9.16 4.57 4.47
C GLU A 223 -9.30 3.38 3.51
N PRO A 224 -10.44 3.25 2.79
CA PRO A 224 -10.52 2.38 1.63
C PRO A 224 -9.50 2.79 0.56
N VAL A 225 -9.01 1.83 -0.21
CA VAL A 225 -8.11 2.12 -1.35
C VAL A 225 -8.82 2.91 -2.45
N HIS A 226 -10.14 2.67 -2.63
CA HIS A 226 -10.94 3.38 -3.62
C HIS A 226 -11.27 4.83 -3.21
N GLY A 227 -11.45 5.70 -4.20
CA GLY A 227 -11.96 7.06 -3.99
C GLY A 227 -13.47 7.10 -3.67
N SER A 228 -14.03 8.31 -3.59
CA SER A 228 -15.43 8.57 -3.19
C SER A 228 -16.51 8.10 -4.19
N ALA A 229 -16.14 7.72 -5.42
CA ALA A 229 -17.03 7.22 -6.47
C ALA A 229 -18.35 8.01 -6.65
N PRO A 230 -18.33 9.34 -6.84
CA PRO A 230 -19.50 10.21 -6.76
C PRO A 230 -20.62 9.83 -7.74
N LYS A 231 -20.28 9.18 -8.86
CA LYS A 231 -21.27 8.70 -9.85
C LYS A 231 -22.23 7.63 -9.31
N TYR A 232 -21.92 7.01 -8.17
CA TYR A 232 -22.76 5.98 -7.54
C TYR A 232 -23.49 6.49 -6.31
N ALA A 233 -23.38 7.79 -5.98
CA ALA A 233 -24.04 8.38 -4.83
C ALA A 233 -25.56 8.16 -4.89
N GLY A 234 -26.17 7.70 -3.80
CA GLY A 234 -27.61 7.43 -3.69
C GLY A 234 -28.11 6.17 -4.42
N MET A 235 -27.22 5.40 -5.10
CA MET A 235 -27.64 4.24 -5.90
C MET A 235 -27.60 2.91 -5.13
N ASN A 236 -27.06 2.86 -3.92
CA ASN A 236 -26.86 1.65 -3.10
C ASN A 236 -26.14 0.52 -3.87
N LYS A 237 -25.13 0.86 -4.67
CA LYS A 237 -24.39 -0.08 -5.53
C LYS A 237 -22.94 -0.35 -5.08
N VAL A 238 -22.41 0.48 -4.18
CA VAL A 238 -21.02 0.33 -3.74
C VAL A 238 -20.91 -0.71 -2.63
N ASN A 239 -19.81 -1.47 -2.67
CA ASN A 239 -19.49 -2.42 -1.63
C ASN A 239 -18.83 -1.68 -0.44
N PRO A 240 -19.39 -1.75 0.80
CA PRO A 240 -18.84 -1.05 1.95
C PRO A 240 -17.71 -1.80 2.66
N ILE A 241 -17.36 -3.02 2.25
CA ILE A 241 -16.42 -3.91 2.96
C ILE A 241 -15.04 -3.29 3.07
N ALA A 242 -14.57 -2.55 2.07
CA ALA A 242 -13.30 -1.84 2.17
C ALA A 242 -13.23 -0.87 3.35
N SER A 243 -14.33 -0.16 3.65
CA SER A 243 -14.43 0.73 4.81
C SER A 243 -14.44 -0.07 6.13
N VAL A 244 -15.13 -1.21 6.17
CA VAL A 244 -15.14 -2.10 7.34
C VAL A 244 -13.75 -2.69 7.58
N ASN A 245 -13.06 -3.14 6.53
CA ASN A 245 -11.69 -3.63 6.63
C ASN A 245 -10.72 -2.52 7.09
N SER A 246 -10.93 -1.27 6.68
CA SER A 246 -10.12 -0.15 7.18
C SER A 246 -10.33 0.09 8.67
N ILE A 247 -11.56 -0.08 9.18
CA ILE A 247 -11.85 -0.02 10.63
C ILE A 247 -11.20 -1.20 11.35
N GLN A 248 -11.26 -2.39 10.77
CA GLN A 248 -10.58 -3.58 11.32
C GLN A 248 -9.07 -3.33 11.49
N MET A 249 -8.42 -2.79 10.45
CA MET A 249 -7.00 -2.42 10.51
C MET A 249 -6.71 -1.37 11.58
N MET A 250 -7.59 -0.38 11.74
CA MET A 250 -7.46 0.64 12.78
C MET A 250 -7.51 0.01 14.18
N MET A 251 -8.44 -0.89 14.41
CA MET A 251 -8.55 -1.59 15.71
C MET A 251 -7.32 -2.48 15.96
N ASP A 252 -6.84 -3.23 14.98
CA ASP A 252 -5.61 -4.03 15.11
C ASP A 252 -4.40 -3.14 15.46
N TRP A 253 -4.23 -2.03 14.74
CA TRP A 253 -3.13 -1.09 15.00
C TRP A 253 -3.21 -0.48 16.39
N LEU A 254 -4.38 0.01 16.83
CA LEU A 254 -4.58 0.57 18.16
C LEU A 254 -4.33 -0.48 19.25
N GLY A 255 -4.89 -1.67 19.08
CA GLY A 255 -4.71 -2.75 20.04
C GLY A 255 -3.24 -3.16 20.22
N ARG A 256 -2.46 -3.21 19.14
CA ARG A 256 -1.02 -3.48 19.20
C ARG A 256 -0.24 -2.33 19.80
N LYS A 257 -0.55 -1.09 19.40
CA LYS A 257 0.13 0.12 19.89
C LYS A 257 -0.04 0.28 21.41
N ASP A 258 -1.24 0.06 21.91
CA ASP A 258 -1.59 0.26 23.33
C ASP A 258 -1.45 -1.02 24.17
N GLY A 259 -1.09 -2.15 23.56
CA GLY A 259 -1.05 -3.46 24.23
C GLY A 259 -2.42 -3.92 24.74
N ASN A 260 -3.51 -3.49 24.08
CA ASN A 260 -4.87 -3.75 24.53
C ASN A 260 -5.48 -4.98 23.83
N ALA A 261 -5.59 -6.07 24.57
CA ALA A 261 -6.11 -7.34 24.06
C ALA A 261 -7.60 -7.26 23.67
N GLU A 262 -8.41 -6.44 24.34
CA GLU A 262 -9.84 -6.31 24.03
C GLU A 262 -10.03 -5.66 22.65
N ILE A 263 -9.23 -4.65 22.32
CA ILE A 263 -9.27 -4.01 21.01
C ILE A 263 -8.82 -4.99 19.91
N LEU A 264 -7.82 -5.84 20.20
CA LEU A 264 -7.40 -6.89 19.25
C LEU A 264 -8.51 -7.94 19.02
N GLU A 265 -9.26 -8.31 20.03
CA GLU A 265 -10.41 -9.21 19.86
C GLU A 265 -11.54 -8.55 19.06
N ILE A 266 -11.77 -7.24 19.20
CA ILE A 266 -12.71 -6.49 18.34
C ILE A 266 -12.23 -6.54 16.87
N ALA A 267 -10.94 -6.33 16.60
CA ALA A 267 -10.39 -6.42 15.26
C ALA A 267 -10.63 -7.80 14.61
N LYS A 268 -10.38 -8.88 15.37
CA LYS A 268 -10.66 -10.25 14.94
C LYS A 268 -12.15 -10.49 14.68
N ALA A 269 -13.02 -10.01 15.58
CA ALA A 269 -14.47 -10.16 15.43
C ALA A 269 -14.98 -9.46 14.15
N ILE A 270 -14.44 -8.30 13.81
CA ILE A 270 -14.78 -7.59 12.56
C ILE A 270 -14.36 -8.45 11.36
N GLU A 271 -13.12 -8.96 11.33
CA GLU A 271 -12.63 -9.80 10.23
C GLU A 271 -13.48 -11.07 10.05
N GLN A 272 -13.80 -11.76 11.14
CA GLN A 272 -14.66 -12.94 11.13
C GLN A 272 -16.06 -12.62 10.63
N SER A 273 -16.62 -11.47 11.00
CA SER A 273 -17.94 -11.02 10.54
C SER A 273 -17.95 -10.76 9.03
N VAL A 274 -16.90 -10.15 8.49
CA VAL A 274 -16.74 -9.94 7.05
C VAL A 274 -16.64 -11.28 6.33
N SER A 275 -15.81 -12.19 6.82
CA SER A 275 -15.67 -13.54 6.25
C SER A 275 -16.99 -14.30 6.25
N CYS A 276 -17.72 -14.30 7.37
CA CYS A 276 -19.02 -14.95 7.49
C CYS A 276 -20.06 -14.36 6.52
N LEU A 277 -20.12 -13.03 6.41
CA LEU A 277 -21.05 -12.36 5.49
C LEU A 277 -20.78 -12.77 4.03
N LEU A 278 -19.53 -12.77 3.60
CA LEU A 278 -19.13 -13.09 2.24
C LEU A 278 -19.42 -14.54 1.89
N TYR A 279 -19.16 -15.46 2.80
CA TYR A 279 -19.45 -16.88 2.62
C TYR A 279 -20.96 -17.16 2.54
N THR A 280 -21.77 -16.48 3.36
CA THR A 280 -23.23 -16.72 3.41
C THR A 280 -24.02 -15.95 2.37
N SER A 281 -23.47 -14.88 1.82
CA SER A 281 -24.11 -14.03 0.81
C SER A 281 -23.13 -13.74 -0.33
N PRO A 282 -22.73 -14.76 -1.09
CA PRO A 282 -21.75 -14.60 -2.17
C PRO A 282 -22.30 -13.62 -3.21
N SER A 283 -21.47 -12.64 -3.54
CA SER A 283 -21.78 -11.53 -4.46
C SER A 283 -21.50 -11.89 -5.91
#